data_4a04d4a4e5a2dc3e1de07c84255c581c
#
_entry.id   4a04d4a4e5a2dc3e1de07c84255c581c
#
_cell.length_a   1.000
_cell.length_b   1.000
_cell.length_c   1.000
_cell.angle_alpha   90.00
_cell.angle_beta   90.00
_cell.angle_gamma   90.00
#
_symmetry.space_group_name_H-M   'P 1'
#
loop_
_entity.id
_entity.type
_entity.pdbx_description
1 polymer ?
#
loop_
_entity_poly.entity_id
_entity_poly.type
_entity_poly.pdbx_seq_one_letter_code
_entity_poly.pdbx_strand_id
1 'polypeptide(L)'
;MSDKKGIVSASPKVRKLAREFGADIYQIQGSQREGRVSEEDLKSFIKDSISGKIKKKQNVTLLQYDHSEFGEIEVKPISRIKKIAGPHLEKSWSEIPHVTQHDEVDITEMEKFRKSLRDLYTGEKLSITPLAFIIRAVVKALKDYPNFNSSLDLKKEKLIYKKYFHVGIAVDTPHGLMVPKIRDADKKDITELGKQLKKITKLCKELKIDKKEFFGGSITISSLGSIGGSFFTPIINQP
;
A
#
# COMPACT_ATOMS: atom_id res chain seq x y z
N MET A 1 11.08 -15.67 33.82
CA MET A 1 11.29 -17.12 33.84
C MET A 1 11.96 -17.51 32.53
N SER A 2 13.17 -18.01 32.58
CA SER A 2 13.97 -18.36 31.39
C SER A 2 13.36 -19.62 30.74
N ASP A 3 12.86 -19.49 29.52
CA ASP A 3 12.44 -20.65 28.69
C ASP A 3 13.67 -21.55 28.47
N LYS A 4 13.71 -22.69 29.19
CA LYS A 4 14.63 -23.75 28.88
C LYS A 4 14.29 -24.32 27.52
N LYS A 5 14.98 -23.86 26.44
CA LYS A 5 14.95 -24.55 25.14
C LYS A 5 15.28 -26.01 25.38
N GLY A 6 14.33 -26.90 25.14
CA GLY A 6 14.51 -28.34 25.33
C GLY A 6 15.74 -28.80 24.54
N ILE A 7 16.53 -29.72 25.13
CA ILE A 7 17.72 -30.27 24.48
C ILE A 7 17.27 -31.16 23.31
N VAL A 8 17.44 -30.64 22.07
CA VAL A 8 17.16 -31.44 20.87
C VAL A 8 18.20 -32.57 20.77
N SER A 9 17.74 -33.80 20.73
CA SER A 9 18.63 -34.97 20.58
C SER A 9 19.10 -35.07 19.12
N ALA A 10 20.41 -34.95 18.88
CA ALA A 10 21.01 -35.11 17.55
C ALA A 10 22.48 -35.51 17.67
N SER A 11 23.01 -36.26 16.70
CA SER A 11 24.41 -36.65 16.68
C SER A 11 25.34 -35.43 16.42
N PRO A 12 26.63 -35.50 16.86
CA PRO A 12 27.59 -34.45 16.56
C PRO A 12 27.72 -34.13 15.06
N LYS A 13 27.62 -35.16 14.21
CA LYS A 13 27.64 -35.04 12.75
C LYS A 13 26.47 -34.18 12.24
N VAL A 14 25.24 -34.46 12.71
CA VAL A 14 24.03 -33.73 12.31
C VAL A 14 24.09 -32.29 12.80
N ARG A 15 24.60 -32.05 14.01
CA ARG A 15 24.80 -30.70 14.55
C ARG A 15 25.82 -29.89 13.75
N LYS A 16 26.89 -30.52 13.26
CA LYS A 16 27.89 -29.91 12.41
C LYS A 16 27.27 -29.55 11.07
N LEU A 17 26.57 -30.48 10.44
CA LEU A 17 25.89 -30.29 9.15
C LEU A 17 24.83 -29.18 9.23
N ALA A 18 24.04 -29.11 10.29
CA ALA A 18 23.06 -28.06 10.49
C ALA A 18 23.71 -26.66 10.54
N ARG A 19 24.87 -26.55 11.22
CA ARG A 19 25.63 -25.27 11.25
C ARG A 19 26.21 -24.90 9.88
N GLU A 20 26.72 -25.84 9.13
CA GLU A 20 27.25 -25.63 7.78
C GLU A 20 26.18 -25.09 6.80
N PHE A 21 24.96 -25.60 6.92
CA PHE A 21 23.83 -25.17 6.09
C PHE A 21 23.02 -24.02 6.69
N GLY A 22 23.40 -23.47 7.82
CA GLY A 22 22.68 -22.38 8.49
C GLY A 22 21.28 -22.77 8.97
N ALA A 23 21.02 -24.07 9.18
CA ALA A 23 19.74 -24.58 9.65
C ALA A 23 19.67 -24.58 11.18
N ASP A 24 18.56 -24.03 11.74
CA ASP A 24 18.31 -24.07 13.17
C ASP A 24 17.75 -25.42 13.57
N ILE A 25 18.60 -26.25 14.22
CA ILE A 25 18.27 -27.61 14.64
C ILE A 25 17.06 -27.70 15.58
N TYR A 26 16.74 -26.60 16.29
CA TYR A 26 15.59 -26.54 17.18
C TYR A 26 14.25 -26.44 16.44
N GLN A 27 14.26 -26.12 15.14
CA GLN A 27 13.08 -26.06 14.28
C GLN A 27 12.81 -27.39 13.53
N ILE A 28 13.69 -28.39 13.70
CA ILE A 28 13.60 -29.66 13.00
C ILE A 28 12.94 -30.69 13.91
N GLN A 29 11.84 -31.26 13.46
CA GLN A 29 11.19 -32.36 14.15
C GLN A 29 11.92 -33.67 13.85
N GLY A 30 12.54 -34.32 14.86
CA GLY A 30 13.26 -35.57 14.68
C GLY A 30 12.32 -36.74 14.46
N SER A 31 12.62 -37.58 13.47
CA SER A 31 11.85 -38.80 13.14
C SER A 31 12.31 -40.06 13.87
N GLN A 32 13.50 -40.07 14.50
CA GLN A 32 14.03 -41.23 15.21
C GLN A 32 13.50 -41.37 16.65
N ARG A 33 13.81 -42.51 17.29
CA ARG A 33 13.43 -42.79 18.68
C ARG A 33 13.70 -41.59 19.60
N GLU A 34 12.75 -41.25 20.45
CA GLU A 34 12.81 -40.15 21.42
C GLU A 34 12.95 -38.75 20.73
N GLY A 35 12.45 -38.61 19.49
CA GLY A 35 12.50 -37.31 18.80
C GLY A 35 13.90 -36.90 18.33
N ARG A 36 14.82 -37.85 18.16
CA ARG A 36 16.18 -37.59 17.71
C ARG A 36 16.20 -37.19 16.24
N VAL A 37 16.87 -36.07 15.92
CA VAL A 37 17.01 -35.52 14.55
C VAL A 37 18.04 -36.34 13.79
N SER A 38 17.64 -36.89 12.65
CA SER A 38 18.48 -37.62 11.70
C SER A 38 19.08 -36.71 10.62
N GLU A 39 20.02 -37.21 9.84
CA GLU A 39 20.56 -36.51 8.68
C GLU A 39 19.50 -36.30 7.58
N GLU A 40 18.55 -37.24 7.46
CA GLU A 40 17.46 -37.19 6.50
C GLU A 40 16.42 -36.10 6.88
N ASP A 41 16.11 -35.96 8.17
CA ASP A 41 15.24 -34.88 8.68
C ASP A 41 15.83 -33.50 8.34
N LEU A 42 17.15 -33.35 8.56
CA LEU A 42 17.85 -32.11 8.23
C LEU A 42 17.82 -31.82 6.72
N LYS A 43 18.07 -32.82 5.87
CA LYS A 43 18.01 -32.67 4.41
C LYS A 43 16.61 -32.32 3.93
N SER A 44 15.57 -32.93 4.48
CA SER A 44 14.18 -32.63 4.19
C SER A 44 13.83 -31.20 4.59
N PHE A 45 14.21 -30.81 5.81
CA PHE A 45 13.99 -29.43 6.28
C PHE A 45 14.66 -28.38 5.38
N ILE A 46 15.92 -28.63 4.98
CA ILE A 46 16.65 -27.73 4.07
C ILE A 46 15.95 -27.66 2.71
N LYS A 47 15.54 -28.82 2.15
CA LYS A 47 14.82 -28.88 0.87
C LYS A 47 13.50 -28.11 0.93
N ASP A 48 12.74 -28.23 2.01
CA ASP A 48 11.48 -27.53 2.22
C ASP A 48 11.69 -26.02 2.46
N SER A 49 12.80 -25.65 3.10
CA SER A 49 13.20 -24.25 3.28
C SER A 49 13.56 -23.59 1.94
N ILE A 50 14.31 -24.27 1.08
CA ILE A 50 14.69 -23.79 -0.26
C ILE A 50 13.49 -23.76 -1.20
N SER A 51 12.58 -24.73 -1.10
CA SER A 51 11.36 -24.77 -1.93
C SER A 51 10.27 -23.78 -1.51
N GLY A 52 10.52 -22.95 -0.50
CA GLY A 52 9.56 -21.95 0.00
C GLY A 52 8.34 -22.55 0.73
N LYS A 53 8.33 -23.86 1.02
CA LYS A 53 7.24 -24.52 1.76
C LYS A 53 7.24 -24.18 3.25
N ILE A 54 8.41 -23.88 3.80
CA ILE A 54 8.54 -23.41 5.18
C ILE A 54 8.41 -21.87 5.13
N LYS A 55 7.20 -21.36 5.33
CA LYS A 55 7.02 -19.94 5.69
C LYS A 55 7.76 -19.72 7.00
N LYS A 56 8.87 -18.96 6.98
CA LYS A 56 9.44 -18.41 8.21
C LYS A 56 8.30 -17.70 8.95
N LYS A 57 7.75 -18.34 9.98
CA LYS A 57 7.02 -17.61 11.01
C LYS A 57 8.07 -16.73 11.68
N GLN A 58 8.17 -15.49 11.24
CA GLN A 58 8.72 -14.44 12.08
C GLN A 58 7.70 -14.29 13.22
N ASN A 59 7.89 -15.08 14.28
CA ASN A 59 7.31 -14.75 15.57
C ASN A 59 8.07 -13.53 16.07
N VAL A 60 7.69 -12.35 15.56
CA VAL A 60 7.85 -11.12 16.33
C VAL A 60 6.86 -11.29 17.48
N THR A 61 7.35 -11.83 18.60
CA THR A 61 6.63 -11.78 19.87
C THR A 61 6.64 -10.31 20.27
N LEU A 62 5.68 -9.54 19.73
CA LEU A 62 5.31 -8.28 20.33
C LEU A 62 4.92 -8.64 21.77
N LEU A 63 5.60 -8.06 22.74
CA LEU A 63 5.19 -8.12 24.13
C LEU A 63 3.75 -7.60 24.16
N GLN A 64 2.79 -8.51 24.26
CA GLN A 64 1.40 -8.16 24.45
C GLN A 64 1.24 -7.80 25.93
N TYR A 65 1.21 -6.51 26.19
CA TYR A 65 0.80 -6.01 27.51
C TYR A 65 -0.72 -6.10 27.61
N ASP A 66 -1.20 -6.47 28.80
CA ASP A 66 -2.60 -6.23 29.12
C ASP A 66 -2.76 -4.75 29.42
N HIS A 67 -3.28 -4.01 28.46
CA HIS A 67 -3.45 -2.56 28.56
C HIS A 67 -4.38 -2.16 29.71
N SER A 68 -5.25 -3.05 30.19
CA SER A 68 -6.18 -2.81 31.31
C SER A 68 -5.45 -2.64 32.64
N GLU A 69 -4.22 -3.15 32.76
CA GLU A 69 -3.38 -2.96 33.95
C GLU A 69 -2.91 -1.51 34.12
N PHE A 70 -2.95 -0.69 33.07
CA PHE A 70 -2.45 0.69 33.07
C PHE A 70 -3.55 1.75 33.10
N GLY A 71 -4.82 1.34 32.96
CA GLY A 71 -5.96 2.24 32.98
C GLY A 71 -7.18 1.74 32.25
N GLU A 72 -8.21 2.58 32.17
CA GLU A 72 -9.43 2.27 31.41
C GLU A 72 -9.14 2.17 29.91
N ILE A 73 -9.66 1.13 29.27
CA ILE A 73 -9.45 0.88 27.84
C ILE A 73 -10.78 0.77 27.11
N GLU A 74 -10.79 1.19 25.84
CA GLU A 74 -11.90 0.97 24.94
C GLU A 74 -11.43 0.09 23.76
N VAL A 75 -12.08 -1.05 23.52
CA VAL A 75 -11.75 -1.97 22.44
C VAL A 75 -12.72 -1.80 21.28
N LYS A 76 -12.22 -1.42 20.08
CA LYS A 76 -13.03 -1.27 18.87
C LYS A 76 -12.56 -2.22 17.76
N PRO A 77 -13.48 -2.85 17.03
CA PRO A 77 -13.11 -3.69 15.90
C PRO A 77 -12.53 -2.86 14.74
N ILE A 78 -11.46 -3.36 14.12
CA ILE A 78 -10.88 -2.75 12.92
C ILE A 78 -11.82 -2.98 11.72
N SER A 79 -12.14 -1.92 10.96
CA SER A 79 -12.99 -2.02 9.77
C SER A 79 -12.39 -2.93 8.70
N ARG A 80 -13.24 -3.53 7.86
CA ARG A 80 -12.80 -4.42 6.77
C ARG A 80 -11.82 -3.74 5.82
N ILE A 81 -12.05 -2.46 5.50
CA ILE A 81 -11.17 -1.68 4.61
C ILE A 81 -9.78 -1.54 5.23
N LYS A 82 -9.69 -1.17 6.51
CA LYS A 82 -8.41 -1.05 7.23
C LYS A 82 -7.67 -2.39 7.31
N LYS A 83 -8.39 -3.51 7.51
CA LYS A 83 -7.78 -4.85 7.51
C LYS A 83 -7.16 -5.24 6.17
N ILE A 84 -7.71 -4.76 5.04
CA ILE A 84 -7.19 -5.01 3.70
C ILE A 84 -6.07 -4.01 3.36
N ALA A 85 -6.27 -2.73 3.65
CA ALA A 85 -5.33 -1.68 3.31
C ALA A 85 -4.03 -1.74 4.11
N GLY A 86 -4.09 -2.09 5.41
CA GLY A 86 -2.92 -2.10 6.28
C GLY A 86 -1.75 -2.92 5.74
N PRO A 87 -1.91 -4.23 5.49
CA PRO A 87 -0.83 -5.05 4.94
C PRO A 87 -0.32 -4.59 3.57
N HIS A 88 -1.21 -4.02 2.73
CA HIS A 88 -0.82 -3.48 1.42
C HIS A 88 0.06 -2.22 1.56
N LEU A 89 -0.30 -1.32 2.45
CA LEU A 89 0.47 -0.10 2.71
C LEU A 89 1.80 -0.41 3.41
N GLU A 90 1.80 -1.34 4.38
CA GLU A 90 3.02 -1.82 5.02
C GLU A 90 4.00 -2.41 4.00
N LYS A 91 3.50 -3.26 3.10
CA LYS A 91 4.30 -3.83 2.02
C LYS A 91 4.86 -2.74 1.12
N SER A 92 4.05 -1.77 0.70
CA SER A 92 4.49 -0.65 -0.13
C SER A 92 5.58 0.16 0.54
N TRP A 93 5.43 0.46 1.84
CA TRP A 93 6.41 1.20 2.62
C TRP A 93 7.75 0.45 2.76
N SER A 94 7.70 -0.87 2.95
CA SER A 94 8.88 -1.70 3.17
C SER A 94 9.64 -2.04 1.88
N GLU A 95 8.94 -2.17 0.75
CA GLU A 95 9.53 -2.65 -0.50
C GLU A 95 9.94 -1.53 -1.47
N ILE A 96 9.34 -0.33 -1.35
CA ILE A 96 9.61 0.78 -2.27
C ILE A 96 10.47 1.84 -1.58
N PRO A 97 11.65 2.18 -2.11
CA PRO A 97 12.41 3.34 -1.64
C PRO A 97 11.59 4.62 -1.87
N HIS A 98 11.17 5.27 -0.78
CA HIS A 98 10.43 6.52 -0.84
C HIS A 98 11.37 7.71 -0.81
N VAL A 99 11.17 8.65 -1.74
CA VAL A 99 11.81 9.96 -1.74
C VAL A 99 10.71 11.01 -1.77
N THR A 100 10.78 11.97 -0.86
CA THR A 100 9.79 13.05 -0.77
C THR A 100 10.43 14.36 -1.24
N GLN A 101 9.81 15.01 -2.23
CA GLN A 101 10.14 16.35 -2.68
C GLN A 101 9.05 17.31 -2.23
N HIS A 102 9.44 18.42 -1.63
CA HIS A 102 8.52 19.49 -1.22
C HIS A 102 8.73 20.71 -2.11
N ASP A 103 7.63 21.36 -2.47
CA ASP A 103 7.65 22.58 -3.25
C ASP A 103 6.38 23.41 -2.97
N GLU A 104 6.42 24.69 -3.30
CA GLU A 104 5.31 25.63 -3.13
C GLU A 104 5.03 26.34 -4.46
N VAL A 105 3.74 26.59 -4.74
CA VAL A 105 3.30 27.27 -5.95
C VAL A 105 2.18 28.26 -5.64
N ASP A 106 2.30 29.47 -6.20
CA ASP A 106 1.21 30.45 -6.16
C ASP A 106 0.07 30.04 -7.10
N ILE A 107 -1.10 29.78 -6.53
CA ILE A 107 -2.31 29.38 -7.26
C ILE A 107 -3.33 30.53 -7.38
N THR A 108 -2.95 31.79 -7.09
CA THR A 108 -3.87 32.92 -7.04
C THR A 108 -4.64 33.08 -8.34
N GLU A 109 -3.96 33.08 -9.49
CA GLU A 109 -4.61 33.25 -10.79
C GLU A 109 -5.47 32.02 -11.15
N MET A 110 -5.03 30.82 -10.85
CA MET A 110 -5.86 29.61 -11.02
C MET A 110 -7.15 29.70 -10.19
N GLU A 111 -7.07 30.18 -8.96
CA GLU A 111 -8.24 30.34 -8.08
C GLU A 111 -9.20 31.41 -8.57
N LYS A 112 -8.70 32.56 -9.08
CA LYS A 112 -9.53 33.57 -9.75
C LYS A 112 -10.26 32.96 -10.93
N PHE A 113 -9.54 32.26 -11.80
CA PHE A 113 -10.13 31.60 -12.96
C PHE A 113 -11.16 30.54 -12.55
N ARG A 114 -10.84 29.65 -11.60
CA ARG A 114 -11.77 28.65 -11.10
C ARG A 114 -13.08 29.28 -10.57
N LYS A 115 -12.97 30.36 -9.82
CA LYS A 115 -14.13 31.08 -9.26
C LYS A 115 -14.97 31.81 -10.32
N SER A 116 -14.38 32.15 -11.46
CA SER A 116 -15.08 32.78 -12.57
C SER A 116 -15.87 31.83 -13.46
N LEU A 117 -15.59 30.49 -13.36
CA LEU A 117 -16.23 29.51 -14.24
C LEU A 117 -17.74 29.46 -14.07
N ARG A 118 -18.43 29.48 -15.21
CA ARG A 118 -19.88 29.37 -15.33
C ARG A 118 -20.25 28.29 -16.31
N ASP A 119 -21.42 27.70 -16.12
CA ASP A 119 -22.00 26.82 -17.13
C ASP A 119 -22.39 27.62 -18.36
N LEU A 120 -22.01 27.12 -19.54
CA LEU A 120 -22.22 27.85 -20.81
C LEU A 120 -23.70 27.99 -21.19
N TYR A 121 -24.55 27.11 -20.71
CA TYR A 121 -25.97 27.07 -21.05
C TYR A 121 -26.83 27.71 -19.98
N THR A 122 -26.53 27.47 -18.70
CA THR A 122 -27.35 28.00 -17.60
C THR A 122 -26.84 29.29 -17.00
N GLY A 123 -25.56 29.63 -17.24
CA GLY A 123 -24.88 30.76 -16.59
C GLY A 123 -24.57 30.52 -15.11
N GLU A 124 -24.96 29.38 -14.55
CA GLU A 124 -24.74 29.06 -13.15
C GLU A 124 -23.26 28.85 -12.83
N LYS A 125 -22.89 29.19 -11.61
CA LYS A 125 -21.50 28.99 -11.14
C LYS A 125 -21.15 27.52 -11.05
N LEU A 126 -20.06 27.11 -11.73
CA LEU A 126 -19.56 25.77 -11.65
C LEU A 126 -18.82 25.53 -10.32
N SER A 127 -19.30 24.56 -9.57
CA SER A 127 -18.64 24.14 -8.32
C SER A 127 -17.55 23.11 -8.62
N ILE A 128 -16.40 23.57 -9.10
CA ILE A 128 -15.22 22.77 -9.42
C ILE A 128 -14.17 22.95 -8.32
N THR A 129 -13.59 21.86 -7.82
CA THR A 129 -12.53 21.90 -6.82
C THR A 129 -11.16 22.15 -7.46
N PRO A 130 -10.18 22.73 -6.75
CA PRO A 130 -8.79 22.87 -7.23
C PRO A 130 -8.19 21.55 -7.71
N LEU A 131 -8.62 20.44 -7.14
CA LEU A 131 -8.14 19.10 -7.48
C LEU A 131 -8.34 18.75 -8.96
N ALA A 132 -9.40 19.25 -9.63
CA ALA A 132 -9.61 19.04 -11.07
C ALA A 132 -8.47 19.66 -11.90
N PHE A 133 -7.98 20.83 -11.50
CA PHE A 133 -6.84 21.50 -12.14
C PHE A 133 -5.55 20.74 -11.88
N ILE A 134 -5.34 20.29 -10.66
CA ILE A 134 -4.17 19.47 -10.28
C ILE A 134 -4.13 18.19 -11.12
N ILE A 135 -5.26 17.50 -11.33
CA ILE A 135 -5.35 16.32 -12.20
C ILE A 135 -4.88 16.64 -13.61
N ARG A 136 -5.32 17.77 -14.19
CA ARG A 136 -4.90 18.20 -15.54
C ARG A 136 -3.40 18.48 -15.59
N ALA A 137 -2.85 19.15 -14.58
CA ALA A 137 -1.42 19.44 -14.49
C ALA A 137 -0.61 18.15 -14.39
N VAL A 138 -1.04 17.20 -13.52
CA VAL A 138 -0.39 15.90 -13.37
C VAL A 138 -0.43 15.10 -14.68
N VAL A 139 -1.55 15.05 -15.37
CA VAL A 139 -1.66 14.38 -16.68
C VAL A 139 -0.68 14.97 -17.69
N LYS A 140 -0.55 16.32 -17.73
CA LYS A 140 0.44 16.96 -18.60
C LYS A 140 1.86 16.55 -18.21
N ALA A 141 2.21 16.61 -16.93
CA ALA A 141 3.52 16.20 -16.44
C ALA A 141 3.85 14.73 -16.79
N LEU A 142 2.87 13.82 -16.67
CA LEU A 142 3.06 12.41 -17.04
C LEU A 142 3.28 12.21 -18.56
N LYS A 143 2.75 13.10 -19.41
CA LYS A 143 3.03 13.09 -20.86
C LYS A 143 4.43 13.59 -21.17
N ASP A 144 4.86 14.63 -20.47
CA ASP A 144 6.18 15.25 -20.66
C ASP A 144 7.30 14.37 -20.04
N TYR A 145 6.97 13.64 -18.95
CA TYR A 145 7.91 12.78 -18.20
C TYR A 145 7.37 11.35 -18.08
N PRO A 146 7.41 10.54 -19.15
CA PRO A 146 6.74 9.24 -19.22
C PRO A 146 7.31 8.20 -18.23
N ASN A 147 8.51 8.39 -17.69
CA ASN A 147 9.07 7.52 -16.65
C ASN A 147 8.20 7.49 -15.38
N PHE A 148 7.51 8.60 -15.05
CA PHE A 148 6.56 8.66 -13.94
C PHE A 148 5.25 7.94 -14.23
N ASN A 149 4.96 7.61 -15.50
CA ASN A 149 3.82 6.79 -15.90
C ASN A 149 4.25 5.36 -16.28
N SER A 150 5.11 4.78 -15.48
CA SER A 150 5.64 3.43 -15.70
C SER A 150 5.49 2.55 -14.47
N SER A 151 5.69 1.25 -14.65
CA SER A 151 5.79 0.27 -13.58
C SER A 151 6.96 -0.66 -13.85
N LEU A 152 7.69 -1.01 -12.78
CA LEU A 152 8.83 -1.90 -12.84
C LEU A 152 8.39 -3.35 -12.56
N ASP A 153 8.66 -4.25 -13.50
CA ASP A 153 8.53 -5.70 -13.32
C ASP A 153 9.92 -6.30 -13.11
N LEU A 154 10.33 -6.38 -11.85
CA LEU A 154 11.66 -6.92 -11.48
C LEU A 154 11.83 -8.40 -11.88
N LYS A 155 10.75 -9.19 -11.88
CA LYS A 155 10.84 -10.62 -12.23
C LYS A 155 11.16 -10.85 -13.70
N LYS A 156 10.70 -9.93 -14.57
CA LYS A 156 10.92 -9.98 -16.02
C LYS A 156 11.97 -8.95 -16.47
N GLU A 157 12.58 -8.23 -15.55
CA GLU A 157 13.56 -7.18 -15.85
C GLU A 157 13.04 -6.16 -16.88
N LYS A 158 11.76 -5.73 -16.72
CA LYS A 158 11.10 -4.85 -17.69
C LYS A 158 10.54 -3.60 -17.02
N LEU A 159 10.68 -2.48 -17.71
CA LEU A 159 9.98 -1.23 -17.39
C LEU A 159 8.78 -1.09 -18.34
N ILE A 160 7.58 -1.03 -17.76
CA ILE A 160 6.32 -0.99 -18.49
C ILE A 160 5.81 0.44 -18.52
N TYR A 161 5.91 1.10 -19.69
CA TYR A 161 5.34 2.44 -19.92
C TYR A 161 3.85 2.34 -20.19
N LYS A 162 3.04 3.00 -19.36
CA LYS A 162 1.59 3.06 -19.51
C LYS A 162 1.24 4.11 -20.55
N LYS A 163 0.38 3.75 -21.51
CA LYS A 163 -0.13 4.68 -22.53
C LYS A 163 -1.52 5.21 -22.19
N TYR A 164 -1.98 4.95 -20.98
CA TYR A 164 -3.23 5.45 -20.41
C TYR A 164 -2.93 6.32 -19.18
N PHE A 165 -3.85 7.21 -18.85
CA PHE A 165 -3.71 8.17 -17.75
C PHE A 165 -4.88 8.01 -16.79
N HIS A 166 -4.76 7.05 -15.87
CA HIS A 166 -5.76 6.77 -14.85
C HIS A 166 -5.27 7.29 -13.50
N VAL A 167 -5.87 8.37 -13.02
CA VAL A 167 -5.43 9.06 -11.83
C VAL A 167 -6.20 8.58 -10.60
N GLY A 168 -5.48 8.01 -9.63
CA GLY A 168 -6.04 7.64 -8.33
C GLY A 168 -6.25 8.87 -7.47
N ILE A 169 -7.39 8.91 -6.79
CA ILE A 169 -7.72 9.99 -5.85
C ILE A 169 -7.95 9.38 -4.47
N ALA A 170 -7.15 9.81 -3.50
CA ALA A 170 -7.37 9.39 -2.12
C ALA A 170 -8.64 10.05 -1.55
N VAL A 171 -9.59 9.24 -1.15
CA VAL A 171 -10.88 9.68 -0.57
C VAL A 171 -10.98 9.13 0.83
N ASP A 172 -11.03 10.04 1.80
CA ASP A 172 -11.33 9.66 3.19
C ASP A 172 -12.83 9.39 3.35
N THR A 173 -13.13 8.27 4.00
CA THR A 173 -14.50 7.84 4.27
C THR A 173 -14.65 7.35 5.71
N PRO A 174 -15.86 7.33 6.28
CA PRO A 174 -16.11 6.74 7.60
C PRO A 174 -15.64 5.29 7.76
N HIS A 175 -15.48 4.59 6.62
CA HIS A 175 -15.08 3.18 6.59
C HIS A 175 -13.57 2.99 6.44
N GLY A 176 -12.82 4.05 6.11
CA GLY A 176 -11.39 4.08 5.85
C GLY A 176 -11.04 4.74 4.52
N LEU A 177 -9.74 4.84 4.24
CA LEU A 177 -9.20 5.45 3.03
C LEU A 177 -9.44 4.56 1.81
N MET A 178 -9.99 5.15 0.76
CA MET A 178 -10.19 4.52 -0.55
C MET A 178 -9.46 5.30 -1.63
N VAL A 179 -8.94 4.61 -2.65
CA VAL A 179 -8.19 5.25 -3.76
C VAL A 179 -8.77 4.80 -5.11
N PRO A 180 -10.00 5.24 -5.44
CA PRO A 180 -10.58 5.00 -6.77
C PRO A 180 -9.82 5.74 -7.87
N LYS A 181 -9.95 5.28 -9.11
CA LYS A 181 -9.29 5.85 -10.29
C LYS A 181 -10.27 6.67 -11.14
N ILE A 182 -9.83 7.86 -11.54
CA ILE A 182 -10.44 8.58 -12.66
C ILE A 182 -9.77 8.07 -13.92
N ARG A 183 -10.50 7.31 -14.72
CA ARG A 183 -9.99 6.71 -15.95
C ARG A 183 -9.95 7.72 -17.07
N ASP A 184 -8.97 7.56 -17.99
CA ASP A 184 -8.78 8.42 -19.16
C ASP A 184 -8.85 9.92 -18.80
N ALA A 185 -8.13 10.32 -17.76
CA ALA A 185 -8.13 11.68 -17.27
C ALA A 185 -7.59 12.69 -18.31
N ASP A 186 -6.78 12.21 -19.25
CA ASP A 186 -6.25 12.99 -20.37
C ASP A 186 -7.31 13.41 -21.41
N LYS A 187 -8.39 12.63 -21.52
CA LYS A 187 -9.50 12.87 -22.46
C LYS A 187 -10.62 13.73 -21.89
N LYS A 188 -10.54 14.09 -20.61
CA LYS A 188 -11.59 14.82 -19.89
C LYS A 188 -11.25 16.29 -19.71
N ASP A 189 -12.24 17.15 -19.88
CA ASP A 189 -12.13 18.55 -19.53
C ASP A 189 -12.25 18.77 -18.01
N ILE A 190 -12.04 20.01 -17.57
CA ILE A 190 -12.07 20.38 -16.14
C ILE A 190 -13.48 20.21 -15.55
N THR A 191 -14.52 20.44 -16.33
CA THR A 191 -15.92 20.31 -15.91
C THR A 191 -16.28 18.84 -15.69
N GLU A 192 -15.89 17.97 -16.63
CA GLU A 192 -16.07 16.53 -16.53
C GLU A 192 -15.30 15.94 -15.35
N LEU A 193 -14.05 16.36 -15.15
CA LEU A 193 -13.24 15.96 -14.00
C LEU A 193 -13.92 16.38 -12.69
N GLY A 194 -14.44 17.61 -12.62
CA GLY A 194 -15.18 18.10 -11.45
C GLY A 194 -16.44 17.28 -11.15
N LYS A 195 -17.22 16.94 -12.18
CA LYS A 195 -18.39 16.05 -12.05
C LYS A 195 -18.00 14.65 -11.59
N GLN A 196 -16.95 14.06 -12.17
CA GLN A 196 -16.47 12.74 -11.79
C GLN A 196 -15.92 12.70 -10.36
N LEU A 197 -15.16 13.70 -9.94
CA LEU A 197 -14.67 13.80 -8.56
C LEU A 197 -15.83 13.75 -7.55
N LYS A 198 -16.87 14.52 -7.77
CA LYS A 198 -18.07 14.53 -6.92
C LYS A 198 -18.76 13.16 -6.89
N LYS A 199 -18.95 12.56 -8.08
CA LYS A 199 -19.58 11.24 -8.23
C LYS A 199 -18.80 10.16 -7.48
N ILE A 200 -17.49 10.07 -7.70
CA ILE A 200 -16.62 9.06 -7.10
C ILE A 200 -16.58 9.22 -5.58
N THR A 201 -16.43 10.45 -5.09
CA THR A 201 -16.43 10.72 -3.64
C THR A 201 -17.73 10.27 -2.97
N LYS A 202 -18.87 10.55 -3.61
CA LYS A 202 -20.18 10.10 -3.11
C LYS A 202 -20.27 8.57 -3.09
N LEU A 203 -19.91 7.90 -4.19
CA LEU A 203 -19.95 6.43 -4.29
C LEU A 203 -19.01 5.75 -3.27
N CYS A 204 -17.85 6.33 -2.99
CA CYS A 204 -16.94 5.81 -1.96
C CYS A 204 -17.56 5.92 -0.56
N LYS A 205 -18.14 7.08 -0.22
CA LYS A 205 -18.79 7.29 1.09
C LYS A 205 -19.98 6.35 1.30
N GLU A 206 -20.71 6.04 0.23
CA GLU A 206 -21.86 5.13 0.24
C GLU A 206 -21.49 3.64 0.05
N LEU A 207 -20.20 3.30 -0.11
CA LEU A 207 -19.71 1.94 -0.41
C LEU A 207 -20.32 1.33 -1.69
N LYS A 208 -20.73 2.17 -2.65
CA LYS A 208 -21.35 1.76 -3.92
C LYS A 208 -20.37 1.81 -5.11
N ILE A 209 -19.10 2.09 -4.87
CA ILE A 209 -18.11 2.14 -5.93
C ILE A 209 -17.76 0.73 -6.45
N ASP A 210 -17.63 0.58 -7.76
CA ASP A 210 -17.26 -0.69 -8.37
C ASP A 210 -15.80 -1.04 -8.03
N LYS A 211 -15.54 -2.30 -7.71
CA LYS A 211 -14.20 -2.81 -7.38
C LYS A 211 -13.18 -2.58 -8.49
N LYS A 212 -13.60 -2.58 -9.75
CA LYS A 212 -12.70 -2.33 -10.90
C LYS A 212 -12.06 -0.93 -10.84
N GLU A 213 -12.71 0.05 -10.21
CA GLU A 213 -12.18 1.41 -10.11
C GLU A 213 -10.96 1.53 -9.18
N PHE A 214 -10.60 0.48 -8.47
CA PHE A 214 -9.41 0.46 -7.61
C PHE A 214 -8.14 -0.03 -8.30
N PHE A 215 -8.21 -0.49 -9.55
CA PHE A 215 -7.10 -1.10 -10.26
C PHE A 215 -6.64 -0.29 -11.47
N GLY A 216 -5.40 -0.53 -11.92
CA GLY A 216 -4.86 0.01 -13.18
C GLY A 216 -4.53 1.51 -13.12
N GLY A 217 -4.09 2.03 -11.98
CA GLY A 217 -3.71 3.44 -11.83
C GLY A 217 -2.37 3.77 -12.48
N SER A 218 -2.23 5.03 -12.89
CA SER A 218 -0.97 5.65 -13.33
C SER A 218 -0.23 6.27 -12.15
N ILE A 219 -0.91 7.13 -11.41
CA ILE A 219 -0.42 7.87 -10.25
C ILE A 219 -1.56 8.07 -9.26
N THR A 220 -1.25 8.35 -8.00
CA THR A 220 -2.25 8.68 -6.99
C THR A 220 -2.04 10.09 -6.47
N ILE A 221 -3.12 10.87 -6.37
CA ILE A 221 -3.14 12.19 -5.74
C ILE A 221 -3.83 12.05 -4.38
N SER A 222 -3.13 12.47 -3.33
CA SER A 222 -3.68 12.62 -1.98
C SER A 222 -3.77 14.10 -1.66
N SER A 223 -4.96 14.60 -1.35
CA SER A 223 -5.20 16.00 -1.03
C SER A 223 -5.68 16.15 0.40
N LEU A 224 -4.92 16.86 1.21
CA LEU A 224 -5.24 17.17 2.60
C LEU A 224 -5.85 18.57 2.78
N GLY A 225 -6.32 19.20 1.69
CA GLY A 225 -6.83 20.57 1.72
C GLY A 225 -7.99 20.81 2.68
N SER A 226 -8.74 19.76 3.08
CA SER A 226 -9.81 19.85 4.08
C SER A 226 -9.34 19.56 5.51
N ILE A 227 -8.16 18.96 5.68
CA ILE A 227 -7.61 18.53 6.98
C ILE A 227 -6.61 19.55 7.47
N GLY A 228 -5.85 20.18 6.56
CA GLY A 228 -4.76 21.11 6.87
C GLY A 228 -3.40 20.43 6.95
N GLY A 229 -2.39 21.21 7.28
CA GLY A 229 -0.98 20.80 7.32
C GLY A 229 -0.18 21.41 6.17
N SER A 230 1.15 21.54 6.36
CA SER A 230 2.05 22.10 5.35
C SER A 230 2.68 21.01 4.49
N PHE A 231 3.15 19.92 5.10
CA PHE A 231 3.85 18.84 4.42
C PHE A 231 3.47 17.48 4.99
N PHE A 232 3.55 16.45 4.15
CA PHE A 232 3.42 15.05 4.55
C PHE A 232 4.13 14.15 3.53
N THR A 233 4.47 12.92 3.94
CA THR A 233 5.04 11.92 3.03
C THR A 233 3.96 10.92 2.65
N PRO A 234 3.45 10.95 1.42
CA PRO A 234 2.45 9.97 0.97
C PRO A 234 3.10 8.60 0.76
N ILE A 235 2.41 7.54 1.18
CA ILE A 235 2.83 6.17 0.86
C ILE A 235 2.49 5.88 -0.60
N ILE A 236 3.47 5.37 -1.36
CA ILE A 236 3.27 4.97 -2.75
C ILE A 236 2.29 3.79 -2.80
N ASN A 237 1.22 3.92 -3.59
CA ASN A 237 0.22 2.88 -3.76
C ASN A 237 0.63 1.95 -4.90
N GLN A 238 1.16 0.76 -4.58
CA GLN A 238 1.54 -0.28 -5.55
C GLN A 238 0.37 -0.72 -6.44
N PRO A 239 0.65 -1.22 -7.67
CA PRO A 239 1.91 -1.34 -8.39
C PRO A 239 2.36 -0.07 -9.06
#